data_bc79849491d88cb478cd8d98cbaf54b1
#
_entry.id   bc79849491d88cb478cd8d98cbaf54b1
#
_cell.length_a   1.000
_cell.length_b   1.000
_cell.length_c   1.000
_cell.angle_alpha   90.00
_cell.angle_beta   90.00
_cell.angle_gamma   90.00
#
_symmetry.space_group_name_H-M   'P 1'
#
loop_
_entity.id
_entity.type
_entity.pdbx_description
1 polymer ?
#
loop_
_entity_poly.entity_id
_entity_poly.type
_entity_poly.pdbx_seq_one_letter_code
_entity_poly.pdbx_strand_id
1 'polypeptide(L)'
;MADISRTGTIDPNSNYCFGEGGAGAYSDGKLYTRSKKRGSVEKILRVFHQHGAQENILIDAHPHIGTDRLPNVIKAMRQTIESCGGEIRFSSRVTDIIIDNSGSRIIGVKTGDDTFFSDAVILATGHSARDVYEMLMNAGVKLEAKGIAVGVRLEHPQHLIDCLRYHSRNGRGKYLPAAEYTMLTRIDGRAVYSFCMCPGGV
;
A
#
# COMPACT_ATOMS: atom_id res chain seq x y z
N MET A 1 3.39 1.31 16.71
CA MET A 1 2.37 0.27 16.51
C MET A 1 1.91 -0.33 17.83
N ALA A 2 2.82 -0.86 18.66
CA ALA A 2 2.45 -1.40 19.98
C ALA A 2 1.68 -0.39 20.85
N ASP A 3 2.02 0.88 20.78
CA ASP A 3 1.33 1.93 21.54
C ASP A 3 -0.09 2.18 21.03
N ILE A 4 -0.32 2.18 19.72
CA ILE A 4 -1.68 2.30 19.16
C ILE A 4 -2.56 1.14 19.64
N SER A 5 -2.06 -0.08 19.58
CA SER A 5 -2.80 -1.27 20.04
C SER A 5 -3.09 -1.26 21.54
N ARG A 6 -2.20 -0.67 22.34
CA ARG A 6 -2.30 -0.63 23.79
C ARG A 6 -3.15 0.54 24.32
N THR A 7 -3.00 1.71 23.72
CA THR A 7 -3.57 2.97 24.24
C THR A 7 -4.71 3.53 23.39
N GLY A 8 -4.87 3.05 22.15
CA GLY A 8 -5.78 3.64 21.17
C GLY A 8 -5.33 5.01 20.63
N THR A 9 -4.16 5.52 21.07
CA THR A 9 -3.66 6.83 20.67
C THR A 9 -2.93 6.72 19.33
N ILE A 10 -3.36 7.51 18.37
CA ILE A 10 -2.76 7.56 17.02
C ILE A 10 -1.70 8.66 17.00
N ASP A 11 -0.43 8.30 16.79
CA ASP A 11 0.63 9.26 16.48
C ASP A 11 0.47 9.72 15.02
N PRO A 12 0.29 11.02 14.75
CA PRO A 12 0.14 11.53 13.38
C PRO A 12 1.39 11.32 12.51
N ASN A 13 2.55 11.12 13.10
CA ASN A 13 3.83 10.96 12.41
C ASN A 13 4.26 9.48 12.28
N SER A 14 3.65 8.56 13.04
CA SER A 14 4.06 7.15 13.05
C SER A 14 2.86 6.25 13.38
N ASN A 15 2.25 5.68 12.35
CA ASN A 15 1.07 4.81 12.48
C ASN A 15 0.99 3.81 11.33
N TYR A 16 -0.17 3.17 11.13
CA TYR A 16 -0.40 2.18 10.05
C TYR A 16 -0.25 2.74 8.63
N CYS A 17 -0.29 4.04 8.44
CA CYS A 17 -0.22 4.67 7.11
C CYS A 17 1.18 5.09 6.73
N PHE A 18 2.09 5.25 7.68
CA PHE A 18 3.42 5.84 7.49
C PHE A 18 4.53 4.92 8.01
N GLY A 19 5.69 5.02 7.40
CA GLY A 19 6.88 4.28 7.73
C GLY A 19 7.40 3.46 6.56
N GLU A 20 8.47 2.71 6.79
CA GLU A 20 9.11 1.87 5.78
C GLU A 20 8.13 0.80 5.26
N GLY A 21 7.96 0.73 3.94
CA GLY A 21 6.97 -0.14 3.28
C GLY A 21 5.54 0.38 3.28
N GLY A 22 5.27 1.51 3.95
CA GLY A 22 3.97 2.15 4.00
C GLY A 22 2.88 1.26 4.61
N ALA A 23 1.62 1.57 4.31
CA ALA A 23 0.46 0.80 4.80
C ALA A 23 0.49 -0.67 4.36
N GLY A 24 1.17 -0.99 3.26
CA GLY A 24 1.35 -2.37 2.77
C GLY A 24 2.08 -3.27 3.75
N ALA A 25 3.02 -2.73 4.55
CA ALA A 25 3.78 -3.49 5.53
C ALA A 25 2.92 -4.10 6.66
N TYR A 26 1.69 -3.60 6.84
CA TYR A 26 0.73 -4.09 7.84
C TYR A 26 -0.42 -4.89 7.24
N SER A 27 -0.28 -5.27 5.97
CA SER A 27 -1.22 -6.13 5.26
C SER A 27 -0.57 -7.48 4.93
N ASP A 28 -1.31 -8.39 4.33
CA ASP A 28 -0.74 -9.64 3.78
C ASP A 28 0.06 -9.44 2.49
N GLY A 29 0.27 -8.18 2.07
CA GLY A 29 1.08 -7.86 0.90
C GLY A 29 0.45 -8.32 -0.41
N LYS A 30 -0.85 -8.10 -0.58
CA LYS A 30 -1.55 -8.39 -1.85
C LYS A 30 -0.96 -7.57 -2.99
N LEU A 31 -0.54 -8.28 -4.06
CA LEU A 31 0.14 -7.70 -5.22
C LEU A 31 -0.75 -7.63 -6.46
N TYR A 32 -2.01 -8.06 -6.35
CA TYR A 32 -2.94 -8.02 -7.47
C TYR A 32 -3.33 -6.58 -7.82
N THR A 33 -3.26 -6.28 -9.12
CA THR A 33 -3.75 -5.01 -9.66
C THR A 33 -4.58 -5.24 -10.93
N ARG A 34 -5.65 -4.49 -11.07
CA ARG A 34 -6.44 -4.43 -12.31
C ARG A 34 -5.83 -3.49 -13.36
N SER A 35 -4.92 -2.62 -12.94
CA SER A 35 -4.26 -1.67 -13.83
C SER A 35 -3.05 -2.30 -14.49
N LYS A 36 -3.16 -2.54 -15.80
CA LYS A 36 -2.06 -3.04 -16.65
C LYS A 36 -1.60 -2.00 -17.68
N LYS A 37 -2.12 -0.76 -17.59
CA LYS A 37 -1.91 0.27 -18.63
C LYS A 37 -0.60 1.02 -18.48
N ARG A 38 0.03 1.02 -17.31
CA ARG A 38 1.23 1.80 -17.04
C ARG A 38 2.26 0.93 -16.32
N GLY A 39 3.40 0.73 -16.97
CA GLY A 39 4.49 -0.06 -16.42
C GLY A 39 4.25 -1.58 -16.43
N SER A 40 5.30 -2.33 -16.17
CA SER A 40 5.30 -3.79 -16.14
C SER A 40 5.06 -4.29 -14.71
N VAL A 41 3.91 -4.91 -14.48
CA VAL A 41 3.61 -5.60 -13.22
C VAL A 41 4.61 -6.73 -12.99
N GLU A 42 4.95 -7.48 -14.03
CA GLU A 42 5.93 -8.57 -13.96
C GLU A 42 7.29 -8.09 -13.45
N LYS A 43 7.77 -6.93 -13.92
CA LYS A 43 9.03 -6.36 -13.44
C LYS A 43 8.98 -6.12 -11.93
N ILE A 44 7.89 -5.62 -11.39
CA ILE A 44 7.74 -5.37 -9.94
C ILE A 44 7.73 -6.69 -9.17
N LEU A 45 7.00 -7.70 -9.64
CA LEU A 45 6.98 -9.02 -9.01
C LEU A 45 8.36 -9.67 -9.00
N ARG A 46 9.12 -9.56 -10.09
CA ARG A 46 10.51 -10.05 -10.16
C ARG A 46 11.43 -9.31 -9.18
N VAL A 47 11.26 -8.00 -9.01
CA VAL A 47 12.00 -7.22 -7.99
C VAL A 47 11.68 -7.75 -6.60
N PHE A 48 10.42 -7.99 -6.26
CA PHE A 48 10.07 -8.56 -4.96
C PHE A 48 10.64 -9.97 -4.77
N HIS A 49 10.56 -10.82 -5.79
CA HIS A 49 11.15 -12.16 -5.75
C HIS A 49 12.67 -12.11 -5.54
N GLN A 50 13.38 -11.24 -6.25
CA GLN A 50 14.82 -11.02 -6.08
C GLN A 50 15.18 -10.60 -4.65
N HIS A 51 14.26 -9.96 -3.93
CA HIS A 51 14.45 -9.52 -2.55
C HIS A 51 13.82 -10.46 -1.51
N GLY A 52 13.51 -11.71 -1.90
CA GLY A 52 13.12 -12.77 -0.96
C GLY A 52 11.62 -13.08 -0.90
N ALA A 53 10.80 -12.50 -1.79
CA ALA A 53 9.44 -12.98 -1.96
C ALA A 53 9.44 -14.36 -2.62
N GLN A 54 8.43 -15.17 -2.33
CA GLN A 54 8.30 -16.52 -2.89
C GLN A 54 8.11 -16.49 -4.41
N GLU A 55 8.58 -17.53 -5.10
CA GLU A 55 8.46 -17.65 -6.55
C GLU A 55 7.00 -17.74 -7.03
N ASN A 56 6.10 -18.26 -6.20
CA ASN A 56 4.69 -18.37 -6.53
C ASN A 56 4.04 -17.02 -6.90
N ILE A 57 4.55 -15.89 -6.40
CA ILE A 57 4.04 -14.55 -6.77
C ILE A 57 4.16 -14.27 -8.28
N LEU A 58 5.06 -14.97 -8.98
CA LEU A 58 5.26 -14.81 -10.42
C LEU A 58 4.22 -15.62 -11.25
N ILE A 59 3.54 -16.58 -10.62
CA ILE A 59 2.67 -17.56 -11.28
C ILE A 59 1.22 -17.37 -10.85
N ASP A 60 0.98 -17.03 -9.59
CA ASP A 60 -0.35 -16.93 -9.02
C ASP A 60 -1.19 -15.84 -9.68
N ALA A 61 -2.48 -16.12 -9.88
CA ALA A 61 -3.42 -15.14 -10.41
C ALA A 61 -3.67 -13.96 -9.45
N HIS A 62 -3.61 -14.23 -8.14
CA HIS A 62 -3.77 -13.24 -7.07
C HIS A 62 -2.58 -13.32 -6.10
N PRO A 63 -1.39 -12.87 -6.52
CA PRO A 63 -0.17 -13.02 -5.73
C PRO A 63 -0.21 -12.19 -4.45
N HIS A 64 0.34 -12.75 -3.38
CA HIS A 64 0.57 -12.07 -2.10
C HIS A 64 1.88 -12.54 -1.47
N ILE A 65 2.50 -11.70 -0.66
CA ILE A 65 3.81 -12.00 -0.04
C ILE A 65 3.62 -12.70 1.31
N GLY A 66 2.62 -12.34 2.07
CA GLY A 66 2.40 -12.74 3.46
C GLY A 66 2.95 -11.71 4.46
N THR A 67 2.20 -11.51 5.54
CA THR A 67 2.48 -10.51 6.58
C THR A 67 3.81 -10.77 7.31
N ASP A 68 4.19 -12.02 7.48
CA ASP A 68 5.43 -12.46 8.14
C ASP A 68 6.67 -12.27 7.26
N ARG A 69 6.52 -12.26 5.96
CA ARG A 69 7.63 -12.17 4.98
C ARG A 69 7.87 -10.78 4.43
N LEU A 70 6.80 -9.99 4.29
CA LEU A 70 6.88 -8.66 3.70
C LEU A 70 7.92 -7.75 4.38
N PRO A 71 8.07 -7.72 5.72
CA PRO A 71 9.11 -6.92 6.37
C PRO A 71 10.54 -7.31 5.94
N ASN A 72 10.79 -8.59 5.69
CA ASN A 72 12.10 -9.07 5.23
C ASN A 72 12.39 -8.65 3.80
N VAL A 73 11.40 -8.70 2.91
CA VAL A 73 11.52 -8.19 1.53
C VAL A 73 11.84 -6.71 1.52
N ILE A 74 11.11 -5.91 2.32
CA ILE A 74 11.33 -4.47 2.45
C ILE A 74 12.75 -4.17 2.95
N LYS A 75 13.19 -4.90 3.99
CA LYS A 75 14.56 -4.77 4.52
C LYS A 75 15.62 -5.11 3.47
N ALA A 76 15.41 -6.17 2.67
CA ALA A 76 16.34 -6.55 1.60
C ALA A 76 16.40 -5.48 0.50
N MET A 77 15.25 -4.88 0.13
CA MET A 77 15.21 -3.77 -0.81
C MET A 77 15.98 -2.54 -0.29
N ARG A 78 15.82 -2.19 0.98
CA ARG A 78 16.59 -1.12 1.62
C ARG A 78 18.09 -1.40 1.52
N GLN A 79 18.52 -2.60 1.90
CA GLN A 79 19.94 -2.99 1.83
C GLN A 79 20.50 -2.88 0.41
N THR A 80 19.69 -3.22 -0.60
CA THR A 80 20.09 -3.06 -2.01
C THR A 80 20.28 -1.58 -2.37
N ILE A 81 19.34 -0.72 -1.96
CA ILE A 81 19.45 0.73 -2.19
C ILE A 81 20.75 1.28 -1.57
N GLU A 82 21.00 0.93 -0.31
CA GLU A 82 22.19 1.37 0.44
C GLU A 82 23.50 0.83 -0.18
N SER A 83 23.51 -0.43 -0.60
CA SER A 83 24.68 -1.04 -1.26
C SER A 83 25.00 -0.44 -2.62
N CYS A 84 24.01 0.15 -3.27
CA CYS A 84 24.16 0.87 -4.55
C CYS A 84 24.50 2.37 -4.36
N GLY A 85 24.78 2.81 -3.13
CA GLY A 85 25.12 4.20 -2.82
C GLY A 85 23.91 5.10 -2.58
N GLY A 86 22.70 4.54 -2.50
CA GLY A 86 21.52 5.26 -2.08
C GLY A 86 21.50 5.51 -0.58
N GLU A 87 20.72 6.49 -0.14
CA GLU A 87 20.58 6.83 1.28
C GLU A 87 19.11 6.73 1.69
N ILE A 88 18.85 6.13 2.87
CA ILE A 88 17.53 6.08 3.48
C ILE A 88 17.62 6.77 4.84
N ARG A 89 16.79 7.79 5.03
CA ARG A 89 16.74 8.58 6.26
C ARG A 89 15.44 8.31 7.00
N PHE A 90 15.55 7.71 8.17
CA PHE A 90 14.46 7.56 9.11
C PHE A 90 14.29 8.82 9.96
N SER A 91 13.09 8.99 10.54
CA SER A 91 12.75 10.16 11.36
C SER A 91 13.00 11.51 10.66
N SER A 92 12.91 11.51 9.33
CA SER A 92 13.19 12.66 8.48
C SER A 92 11.91 13.04 7.70
N ARG A 93 10.95 13.61 8.43
CA ARG A 93 9.69 14.06 7.84
C ARG A 93 9.93 15.24 6.90
N VAL A 94 9.51 15.10 5.64
CA VAL A 94 9.52 16.22 4.68
C VAL A 94 8.46 17.23 5.10
N THR A 95 8.88 18.47 5.31
CA THR A 95 8.04 19.58 5.77
C THR A 95 7.71 20.57 4.66
N ASP A 96 8.52 20.59 3.58
CA ASP A 96 8.32 21.53 2.48
C ASP A 96 8.99 21.02 1.19
N ILE A 97 8.55 21.55 0.05
CA ILE A 97 9.21 21.41 -1.25
C ILE A 97 9.93 22.71 -1.61
N ILE A 98 11.05 22.60 -2.29
CA ILE A 98 11.80 23.76 -2.77
C ILE A 98 11.52 23.91 -4.25
N ILE A 99 10.99 25.09 -4.60
CA ILE A 99 10.70 25.47 -5.98
C ILE A 99 11.75 26.48 -6.43
N ASP A 100 12.16 26.39 -7.67
CA ASP A 100 13.13 27.33 -8.25
C ASP A 100 12.55 28.77 -8.36
N ASN A 101 13.39 29.73 -8.62
CA ASN A 101 12.99 31.13 -8.73
C ASN A 101 12.00 31.40 -9.88
N SER A 102 11.90 30.52 -10.85
CA SER A 102 10.93 30.62 -11.94
C SER A 102 9.52 30.13 -11.55
N GLY A 103 9.40 29.46 -10.42
CA GLY A 103 8.15 28.84 -9.94
C GLY A 103 7.70 27.61 -10.74
N SER A 104 8.57 27.08 -11.61
CA SER A 104 8.18 26.03 -12.56
C SER A 104 8.78 24.65 -12.27
N ARG A 105 9.79 24.55 -11.41
CA ARG A 105 10.51 23.31 -11.14
C ARG A 105 10.73 23.08 -9.65
N ILE A 106 10.45 21.86 -9.19
CA ILE A 106 10.85 21.41 -7.86
C ILE A 106 12.33 21.02 -7.93
N ILE A 107 13.15 21.61 -7.07
CA ILE A 107 14.60 21.43 -7.02
C ILE A 107 15.08 20.78 -5.72
N GLY A 108 14.18 20.45 -4.81
CA GLY A 108 14.53 19.81 -3.55
C GLY A 108 13.38 19.71 -2.56
N VAL A 109 13.73 19.27 -1.37
CA VAL A 109 12.81 19.14 -0.22
C VAL A 109 13.50 19.60 1.06
N LYS A 110 12.69 19.96 2.09
CA LYS A 110 13.16 20.26 3.44
C LYS A 110 12.67 19.24 4.44
N THR A 111 13.48 18.93 5.43
CA THR A 111 13.14 18.06 6.57
C THR A 111 13.61 18.73 7.84
N GLY A 112 12.72 19.43 8.55
CA GLY A 112 13.15 20.24 9.70
C GLY A 112 14.21 21.26 9.28
N ASP A 113 15.43 21.13 9.82
CA ASP A 113 16.54 22.05 9.54
C ASP A 113 17.37 21.67 8.30
N ASP A 114 17.21 20.45 7.77
CA ASP A 114 17.96 19.94 6.64
C ASP A 114 17.29 20.28 5.31
N THR A 115 18.13 20.49 4.28
CA THR A 115 17.70 20.77 2.91
C THR A 115 18.39 19.82 1.96
N PHE A 116 17.60 19.17 1.10
CA PHE A 116 18.10 18.24 0.07
C PHE A 116 17.74 18.74 -1.31
N PHE A 117 18.75 18.94 -2.15
CA PHE A 117 18.57 19.33 -3.55
C PHE A 117 18.63 18.10 -4.45
N SER A 118 17.82 18.10 -5.51
CA SER A 118 17.77 17.03 -6.49
C SER A 118 17.17 17.52 -7.81
N ASP A 119 17.59 16.91 -8.90
CA ASP A 119 17.05 17.17 -10.24
C ASP A 119 15.64 16.60 -10.43
N ALA A 120 15.24 15.63 -9.62
CA ALA A 120 13.91 15.02 -9.65
C ALA A 120 13.45 14.63 -8.25
N VAL A 121 12.20 14.89 -7.94
CA VAL A 121 11.57 14.53 -6.66
C VAL A 121 10.36 13.64 -6.94
N ILE A 122 10.31 12.47 -6.30
CA ILE A 122 9.16 11.56 -6.34
C ILE A 122 8.38 11.70 -5.04
N LEU A 123 7.15 12.20 -5.12
CA LEU A 123 6.24 12.28 -4.00
C LEU A 123 5.43 10.98 -3.90
N ALA A 124 5.70 10.17 -2.87
CA ALA A 124 5.09 8.87 -2.67
C ALA A 124 4.59 8.67 -1.23
N THR A 125 3.97 9.69 -0.65
CA THR A 125 3.57 9.77 0.78
C THR A 125 2.26 9.03 1.10
N GLY A 126 1.58 8.47 0.09
CA GLY A 126 0.28 7.83 0.24
C GLY A 126 -0.86 8.84 0.39
N HIS A 127 -2.10 8.34 0.37
CA HIS A 127 -3.29 9.19 0.34
C HIS A 127 -3.70 9.73 1.71
N SER A 128 -3.16 9.19 2.81
CA SER A 128 -3.51 9.60 4.17
C SER A 128 -2.66 10.75 4.72
N ALA A 129 -1.63 11.18 3.99
CA ALA A 129 -0.75 12.29 4.35
C ALA A 129 -1.43 13.63 4.07
N ARG A 130 -2.37 14.04 4.92
CA ARG A 130 -3.18 15.26 4.74
C ARG A 130 -2.34 16.52 4.82
N ASP A 131 -1.36 16.55 5.71
CA ASP A 131 -0.37 17.60 5.85
C ASP A 131 0.42 17.86 4.57
N VAL A 132 0.69 16.83 3.78
CA VAL A 132 1.35 16.97 2.48
C VAL A 132 0.44 17.68 1.48
N TYR A 133 -0.87 17.44 1.47
CA TYR A 133 -1.79 18.19 0.62
C TYR A 133 -1.82 19.67 0.99
N GLU A 134 -1.82 19.99 2.28
CA GLU A 134 -1.76 21.38 2.77
C GLU A 134 -0.44 22.04 2.37
N MET A 135 0.69 21.35 2.55
CA MET A 135 2.02 21.81 2.13
C MET A 135 2.04 22.12 0.62
N LEU A 136 1.51 21.22 -0.21
CA LEU A 136 1.47 21.42 -1.66
C LEU A 136 0.59 22.60 -2.07
N MET A 137 -0.57 22.79 -1.44
CA MET A 137 -1.42 23.95 -1.69
C MET A 137 -0.72 25.25 -1.32
N ASN A 138 -0.06 25.29 -0.16
CA ASN A 138 0.69 26.45 0.30
C ASN A 138 1.88 26.79 -0.61
N ALA A 139 2.47 25.77 -1.22
CA ALA A 139 3.52 25.92 -2.23
C ALA A 139 2.99 26.31 -3.64
N GLY A 140 1.68 26.50 -3.80
CA GLY A 140 1.07 26.91 -5.07
C GLY A 140 0.86 25.74 -6.06
N VAL A 141 1.01 24.49 -5.63
CA VAL A 141 0.74 23.33 -6.49
C VAL A 141 -0.77 23.16 -6.68
N LYS A 142 -1.19 23.06 -7.95
CA LYS A 142 -2.61 22.84 -8.28
C LYS A 142 -3.05 21.45 -7.83
N LEU A 143 -4.06 21.40 -6.96
CA LEU A 143 -4.72 20.17 -6.53
C LEU A 143 -6.12 20.07 -7.14
N GLU A 144 -6.52 18.86 -7.49
CA GLU A 144 -7.85 18.57 -8.02
C GLU A 144 -8.56 17.54 -7.12
N ALA A 145 -9.81 17.82 -6.77
CA ALA A 145 -10.62 16.87 -6.03
C ALA A 145 -10.95 15.65 -6.88
N LYS A 146 -10.81 14.46 -6.30
CA LYS A 146 -11.21 13.20 -6.92
C LYS A 146 -12.22 12.48 -6.05
N GLY A 147 -13.10 11.72 -6.70
CA GLY A 147 -13.99 10.80 -6.01
C GLY A 147 -13.21 9.73 -5.25
N ILE A 148 -13.72 9.36 -4.09
CA ILE A 148 -13.18 8.29 -3.26
C ILE A 148 -14.17 7.15 -3.14
N ALA A 149 -13.68 5.93 -2.86
CA ALA A 149 -14.49 4.83 -2.42
C ALA A 149 -14.52 4.80 -0.88
N VAL A 150 -15.71 4.70 -0.33
CA VAL A 150 -15.93 4.55 1.12
C VAL A 150 -16.69 3.25 1.33
N GLY A 151 -16.28 2.48 2.31
CA GLY A 151 -16.92 1.21 2.61
C GLY A 151 -16.76 0.81 4.05
N VAL A 152 -17.26 -0.39 4.35
CA VAL A 152 -17.18 -1.03 5.66
C VAL A 152 -16.48 -2.38 5.53
N ARG A 153 -15.87 -2.83 6.61
CA ARG A 153 -15.40 -4.21 6.75
C ARG A 153 -16.58 -5.08 7.14
N LEU A 154 -16.78 -6.16 6.38
CA LEU A 154 -17.76 -7.21 6.71
C LEU A 154 -16.98 -8.48 7.07
N GLU A 155 -17.40 -9.14 8.12
CA GLU A 155 -16.84 -10.42 8.54
C GLU A 155 -17.91 -11.50 8.45
N HIS A 156 -17.52 -12.66 7.93
CA HIS A 156 -18.38 -13.84 7.80
C HIS A 156 -17.70 -15.07 8.39
N PRO A 157 -18.46 -16.04 8.91
CA PRO A 157 -17.89 -17.37 9.13
C PRO A 157 -17.41 -17.95 7.79
N GLN A 158 -16.13 -18.35 7.70
CA GLN A 158 -15.56 -18.89 6.46
C GLN A 158 -16.37 -20.08 5.92
N HIS A 159 -16.87 -20.94 6.81
CA HIS A 159 -17.71 -22.07 6.41
C HIS A 159 -18.95 -21.66 5.62
N LEU A 160 -19.59 -20.53 5.95
CA LEU A 160 -20.72 -20.02 5.19
C LEU A 160 -20.31 -19.69 3.75
N ILE A 161 -19.17 -19.01 3.59
CA ILE A 161 -18.67 -18.63 2.26
C ILE A 161 -18.26 -19.89 1.47
N ASP A 162 -17.61 -20.85 2.11
CA ASP A 162 -17.25 -22.13 1.51
C ASP A 162 -18.48 -22.88 1.00
N CYS A 163 -19.54 -22.98 1.80
CA CYS A 163 -20.79 -23.61 1.39
C CYS A 163 -21.43 -22.94 0.17
N LEU A 164 -21.48 -21.61 0.18
CA LEU A 164 -22.08 -20.83 -0.91
C LEU A 164 -21.27 -20.92 -2.20
N ARG A 165 -19.96 -20.85 -2.12
CA ARG A 165 -19.08 -20.81 -3.30
C ARG A 165 -18.81 -22.17 -3.91
N TYR A 166 -18.69 -23.19 -3.08
CA TYR A 166 -18.47 -24.57 -3.52
C TYR A 166 -19.75 -25.38 -3.71
N HIS A 167 -20.92 -24.74 -3.43
CA HIS A 167 -22.22 -25.40 -3.53
C HIS A 167 -22.30 -26.72 -2.72
N SER A 168 -21.65 -26.74 -1.56
CA SER A 168 -21.52 -27.90 -0.70
C SER A 168 -22.03 -27.58 0.70
N ARG A 169 -22.92 -28.45 1.23
CA ARG A 169 -23.39 -28.32 2.63
C ARG A 169 -22.29 -28.51 3.67
N ASN A 170 -21.23 -29.21 3.28
CA ASN A 170 -20.10 -29.53 4.18
C ASN A 170 -18.91 -28.55 4.02
N GLY A 171 -19.10 -27.46 3.27
CA GLY A 171 -18.04 -26.49 2.99
C GLY A 171 -17.02 -27.02 1.99
N ARG A 172 -15.75 -26.56 2.11
CA ARG A 172 -14.67 -26.82 1.16
C ARG A 172 -14.04 -28.22 1.24
N GLY A 173 -14.27 -28.96 2.31
CA GLY A 173 -13.60 -30.23 2.55
C GLY A 173 -12.08 -30.08 2.79
N LYS A 174 -11.31 -31.16 2.53
CA LYS A 174 -9.88 -31.23 2.86
C LYS A 174 -8.96 -30.57 1.80
N TYR A 175 -9.39 -30.53 0.55
CA TYR A 175 -8.49 -30.24 -0.58
C TYR A 175 -8.69 -28.86 -1.20
N LEU A 176 -9.84 -28.21 -0.97
CA LEU A 176 -10.12 -26.90 -1.53
C LEU A 176 -9.62 -25.78 -0.62
N PRO A 177 -9.09 -24.70 -1.19
CA PRO A 177 -8.70 -23.52 -0.41
C PRO A 177 -9.92 -22.85 0.23
N ALA A 178 -9.69 -21.91 1.14
CA ALA A 178 -10.75 -21.06 1.66
C ALA A 178 -11.38 -20.28 0.51
N ALA A 179 -12.72 -20.33 0.41
CA ALA A 179 -13.43 -19.70 -0.68
C ALA A 179 -13.40 -18.17 -0.56
N GLU A 180 -13.29 -17.51 -1.69
CA GLU A 180 -13.36 -16.06 -1.84
C GLU A 180 -14.51 -15.65 -2.75
N TYR A 181 -14.91 -14.36 -2.68
CA TYR A 181 -15.87 -13.79 -3.60
C TYR A 181 -15.45 -12.40 -4.07
N THR A 182 -15.86 -12.07 -5.29
CA THR A 182 -15.80 -10.72 -5.83
C THR A 182 -17.19 -10.35 -6.32
N MET A 183 -17.70 -9.23 -5.85
CA MET A 183 -19.00 -8.71 -6.26
C MET A 183 -18.86 -7.29 -6.78
N LEU A 184 -19.64 -6.97 -7.81
CA LEU A 184 -19.76 -5.64 -8.36
C LEU A 184 -21.21 -5.45 -8.79
N THR A 185 -21.83 -4.37 -8.34
CA THR A 185 -23.17 -3.95 -8.76
C THR A 185 -23.24 -2.43 -8.82
N ARG A 186 -24.38 -1.92 -9.29
CA ARG A 186 -24.70 -0.49 -9.24
C ARG A 186 -26.01 -0.29 -8.52
N ILE A 187 -26.03 0.67 -7.60
CA ILE A 187 -27.21 1.10 -6.86
C ILE A 187 -27.32 2.61 -7.03
N ASP A 188 -28.40 3.08 -7.57
CA ASP A 188 -28.64 4.51 -7.86
C ASP A 188 -27.49 5.19 -8.61
N GLY A 189 -26.95 4.48 -9.62
CA GLY A 189 -25.85 4.96 -10.45
C GLY A 189 -24.44 4.87 -9.80
N ARG A 190 -24.35 4.52 -8.51
CA ARG A 190 -23.09 4.36 -7.78
C ARG A 190 -22.59 2.92 -7.85
N ALA A 191 -21.31 2.75 -8.09
CA ALA A 191 -20.68 1.43 -8.03
C ALA A 191 -20.56 0.96 -6.59
N VAL A 192 -21.06 -0.24 -6.31
CA VAL A 192 -20.90 -0.97 -5.03
C VAL A 192 -20.14 -2.25 -5.32
N TYR A 193 -19.03 -2.49 -4.64
CA TYR A 193 -18.19 -3.64 -4.93
C TYR A 193 -17.44 -4.13 -3.68
N SER A 194 -17.15 -5.43 -3.67
CA SER A 194 -16.17 -5.98 -2.74
C SER A 194 -14.78 -5.57 -3.17
N PHE A 195 -13.92 -5.22 -2.23
CA PHE A 195 -12.57 -4.77 -2.55
C PHE A 195 -11.51 -5.80 -2.17
N CYS A 196 -11.22 -5.93 -0.90
CA CYS A 196 -10.28 -6.91 -0.37
C CYS A 196 -11.03 -7.98 0.42
N MET A 197 -10.62 -9.22 0.26
CA MET A 197 -11.07 -10.31 1.10
C MET A 197 -9.87 -11.06 1.66
N CYS A 198 -9.93 -11.48 2.91
CA CYS A 198 -8.94 -12.36 3.55
C CYS A 198 -9.61 -13.71 3.81
N PRO A 199 -9.57 -14.64 2.82
CA PRO A 199 -10.18 -15.95 2.96
C PRO A 199 -9.47 -16.77 4.04
N GLY A 200 -10.23 -17.48 4.86
CA GLY A 200 -9.68 -18.31 5.93
C GLY A 200 -9.45 -17.59 7.26
N GLY A 201 -9.67 -16.29 7.30
CA GLY A 201 -9.47 -15.47 8.49
C GLY A 201 -8.03 -15.00 8.68
N VAL A 202 -7.82 -14.23 9.74
CA VAL A 202 -6.52 -13.73 10.19
C VAL A 202 -5.95 -14.71 11.21
#